data_9407c34549bd4eb9b705dff7bc2472c8
#
_entry.id   9407c34549bd4eb9b705dff7bc2472c8
#
_cell.length_a   1.000
_cell.length_b   1.000
_cell.length_c   1.000
_cell.angle_alpha   90.00
_cell.angle_beta   90.00
_cell.angle_gamma   90.00
#
_symmetry.space_group_name_H-M   'P 1'
#
loop_
_entity.id
_entity.type
_entity.pdbx_description
1 polymer ?
#
loop_
_entity_poly.entity_id
_entity_poly.type
_entity_poly.pdbx_seq_one_letter_code
_entity_poly.pdbx_strand_id
1 'polypeptide(L)'
;MTIAIEMGQTAAGSPAALDLEELLATRLLVQGNSGSGKSHLLRRLLEQSAPWVQQTIIDPEGDFVTLAERFGHLVIEAEDHTERALQVAGERARIHRVSTVLNLEGLDAENQMRRAAAFLNGLFEIGRDHWYPMLVVVDEAQLFAPAVAGEVSDEARKASLGAMTNLMCRGRKRGLAGVIATQRLAKLAKNVAAEASNFLMGRTFLDIDMARAADLLGMERRQAEAFRDLERGQFMALGPALSRRPLGLRIGPTETKPRNATPRLTPLPE
;
A
#
# COMPACT_ATOMS: atom_id res chain seq x y z
N MET A 1 22.20 -5.07 13.69
CA MET A 1 22.25 -5.71 12.35
C MET A 1 21.00 -5.26 11.64
N THR A 2 21.13 -4.39 10.64
CA THR A 2 19.98 -3.83 9.93
C THR A 2 19.41 -4.87 8.98
N ILE A 3 18.11 -5.10 9.01
CA ILE A 3 17.45 -6.03 8.10
C ILE A 3 17.11 -5.28 6.82
N ALA A 4 17.81 -5.60 5.74
CA ALA A 4 17.56 -5.09 4.41
C ALA A 4 16.91 -6.18 3.55
N ILE A 5 15.84 -5.81 2.85
CA ILE A 5 15.17 -6.70 1.88
C ILE A 5 15.52 -6.26 0.46
N GLU A 6 15.63 -7.22 -0.45
CA GLU A 6 15.93 -6.95 -1.85
C GLU A 6 14.64 -6.68 -2.63
N MET A 7 14.49 -5.46 -3.13
CA MET A 7 13.34 -5.07 -3.94
C MET A 7 13.52 -5.38 -5.43
N GLY A 8 14.76 -5.45 -5.88
CA GLY A 8 15.09 -5.67 -7.29
C GLY A 8 16.51 -5.24 -7.58
N GLN A 9 16.73 -4.69 -8.77
CA GLN A 9 18.05 -4.28 -9.24
C GLN A 9 18.06 -2.85 -9.76
N THR A 10 19.19 -2.17 -9.56
CA THR A 10 19.47 -0.87 -10.20
C THR A 10 19.80 -1.05 -11.69
N ALA A 11 19.86 0.04 -12.44
CA ALA A 11 20.29 0.03 -13.85
C ALA A 11 21.70 -0.56 -14.03
N ALA A 12 22.56 -0.47 -13.02
CA ALA A 12 23.91 -1.05 -13.04
C ALA A 12 23.94 -2.54 -12.68
N GLY A 13 22.77 -3.17 -12.42
CA GLY A 13 22.67 -4.58 -12.04
C GLY A 13 22.98 -4.87 -10.57
N SER A 14 23.18 -3.84 -9.75
CA SER A 14 23.37 -3.99 -8.31
C SER A 14 22.04 -4.23 -7.60
N PRO A 15 22.01 -5.05 -6.51
CA PRO A 15 20.80 -5.19 -5.73
C PRO A 15 20.28 -3.86 -5.19
N ALA A 16 18.97 -3.63 -5.32
CA ALA A 16 18.29 -2.48 -4.72
C ALA A 16 17.64 -2.91 -3.41
N ALA A 17 18.22 -2.48 -2.30
CA ALA A 17 17.79 -2.86 -0.96
C ALA A 17 16.83 -1.82 -0.38
N LEU A 18 15.92 -2.29 0.47
CA LEU A 18 15.07 -1.48 1.32
C LEU A 18 15.40 -1.84 2.78
N ASP A 19 15.76 -0.83 3.56
CA ASP A 19 15.96 -0.97 5.00
C ASP A 19 14.61 -1.10 5.70
N LEU A 20 14.31 -2.30 6.19
CA LEU A 20 13.00 -2.59 6.77
C LEU A 20 12.77 -1.87 8.10
N GLU A 21 13.80 -1.73 8.94
CA GLU A 21 13.68 -1.02 10.21
C GLU A 21 13.44 0.48 10.01
N GLU A 22 14.14 1.07 9.05
CA GLU A 22 13.94 2.46 8.68
C GLU A 22 12.55 2.68 8.04
N LEU A 23 12.05 1.73 7.26
CA LEU A 23 10.69 1.76 6.73
C LEU A 23 9.64 1.82 7.84
N LEU A 24 9.80 1.00 8.88
CA LEU A 24 8.90 0.99 10.05
C LEU A 24 8.81 2.37 10.73
N ALA A 25 9.86 3.15 10.65
CA ALA A 25 9.93 4.49 11.24
C ALA A 25 9.40 5.60 10.30
N THR A 26 9.43 5.40 8.98
CA THR A 26 9.33 6.50 8.01
C THR A 26 8.24 6.33 6.95
N ARG A 27 7.57 5.21 6.90
CA ARG A 27 6.45 4.92 5.99
C ARG A 27 6.81 4.99 4.50
N LEU A 28 5.95 4.51 3.63
CA LEU A 28 6.19 4.44 2.19
C LEU A 28 4.94 4.85 1.40
N LEU A 29 5.15 5.62 0.36
CA LEU A 29 4.16 5.88 -0.68
C LEU A 29 4.63 5.29 -2.01
N VAL A 30 3.78 4.47 -2.62
CA VAL A 30 3.98 3.89 -3.94
C VAL A 30 2.98 4.49 -4.91
N GLN A 31 3.46 5.03 -6.02
CA GLN A 31 2.61 5.63 -7.04
C GLN A 31 2.97 5.07 -8.42
N GLY A 32 1.94 4.80 -9.19
CA GLY A 32 2.06 4.38 -10.59
C GLY A 32 0.68 4.14 -11.19
N ASN A 33 0.51 4.47 -12.46
CA ASN A 33 -0.73 4.25 -13.17
C ASN A 33 -1.03 2.75 -13.38
N SER A 34 -2.20 2.45 -13.92
CA SER A 34 -2.54 1.08 -14.33
C SER A 34 -1.48 0.52 -15.29
N GLY A 35 -1.03 -0.70 -15.02
CA GLY A 35 0.02 -1.35 -15.81
C GLY A 35 1.47 -0.89 -15.50
N SER A 36 1.69 -0.03 -14.50
CA SER A 36 3.03 0.39 -14.08
C SER A 36 3.82 -0.70 -13.35
N GLY A 37 3.15 -1.72 -12.82
CA GLY A 37 3.75 -2.75 -11.97
C GLY A 37 3.61 -2.49 -10.47
N LYS A 38 2.74 -1.57 -10.06
CA LYS A 38 2.49 -1.21 -8.64
C LYS A 38 2.11 -2.42 -7.79
N SER A 39 1.16 -3.23 -8.23
CA SER A 39 0.71 -4.43 -7.49
C SER A 39 1.82 -5.48 -7.38
N HIS A 40 2.64 -5.63 -8.42
CA HIS A 40 3.82 -6.49 -8.39
C HIS A 40 4.86 -6.00 -7.38
N LEU A 41 5.11 -4.69 -7.31
CA LEU A 41 5.97 -4.09 -6.30
C LEU A 41 5.47 -4.36 -4.87
N LEU A 42 4.19 -4.14 -4.61
CA LEU A 42 3.60 -4.40 -3.29
C LEU A 42 3.72 -5.88 -2.91
N ARG A 43 3.49 -6.78 -3.85
CA ARG A 43 3.64 -8.22 -3.65
C ARG A 43 5.09 -8.59 -3.32
N ARG A 44 6.05 -8.06 -4.07
CA ARG A 44 7.48 -8.25 -3.79
C ARG A 44 7.84 -7.78 -2.38
N LEU A 45 7.40 -6.59 -1.99
CA LEU A 45 7.62 -6.05 -0.64
C LEU A 45 7.04 -6.97 0.43
N LEU A 46 5.80 -7.41 0.28
CA LEU A 46 5.12 -8.29 1.23
C LEU A 46 5.81 -9.64 1.35
N GLU A 47 6.18 -10.26 0.24
CA GLU A 47 6.86 -11.55 0.23
C GLU A 47 8.24 -11.49 0.88
N GLN A 48 9.04 -10.48 0.55
CA GLN A 48 10.40 -10.32 1.07
C GLN A 48 10.41 -9.93 2.56
N SER A 49 9.39 -9.21 3.03
CA SER A 49 9.30 -8.78 4.43
C SER A 49 8.54 -9.76 5.34
N ALA A 50 7.78 -10.71 4.77
CA ALA A 50 6.95 -11.65 5.51
C ALA A 50 7.68 -12.42 6.62
N PRO A 51 8.94 -12.90 6.44
CA PRO A 51 9.67 -13.60 7.51
C PRO A 51 10.08 -12.71 8.70
N TRP A 52 10.07 -11.39 8.51
CA TRP A 52 10.67 -10.45 9.44
C TRP A 52 9.67 -9.62 10.23
N VAL A 53 8.49 -9.34 9.66
CA VAL A 53 7.52 -8.44 10.26
C VAL A 53 6.09 -8.89 9.96
N GLN A 54 5.23 -8.76 10.97
CA GLN A 54 3.79 -8.92 10.79
C GLN A 54 3.27 -7.91 9.77
N GLN A 55 2.32 -8.32 8.96
CA GLN A 55 1.75 -7.46 7.91
C GLN A 55 0.25 -7.67 7.76
N THR A 56 -0.40 -6.62 7.31
CA THR A 56 -1.76 -6.69 6.78
C THR A 56 -1.83 -5.93 5.47
N ILE A 57 -2.70 -6.36 4.57
CA ILE A 57 -3.01 -5.62 3.37
C ILE A 57 -4.51 -5.36 3.27
N ILE A 58 -4.88 -4.10 3.05
CA ILE A 58 -6.23 -3.67 2.70
C ILE A 58 -6.35 -3.80 1.19
N ASP A 59 -7.13 -4.75 0.74
CA ASP A 59 -7.14 -5.24 -0.65
C ASP A 59 -8.53 -5.04 -1.29
N PRO A 60 -8.75 -3.90 -1.95
CA PRO A 60 -10.06 -3.59 -2.54
C PRO A 60 -10.42 -4.44 -3.76
N GLU A 61 -9.45 -5.04 -4.41
CA GLU A 61 -9.62 -5.81 -5.65
C GLU A 61 -9.40 -7.32 -5.51
N GLY A 62 -9.03 -7.79 -4.32
CA GLY A 62 -8.81 -9.21 -4.05
C GLY A 62 -7.55 -9.81 -4.68
N ASP A 63 -6.60 -8.99 -5.09
CA ASP A 63 -5.39 -9.41 -5.81
C ASP A 63 -4.38 -10.15 -4.92
N PHE A 64 -4.37 -9.87 -3.61
CA PHE A 64 -3.34 -10.34 -2.69
C PHE A 64 -3.72 -11.57 -1.86
N VAL A 65 -4.91 -12.12 -2.05
CA VAL A 65 -5.37 -13.31 -1.32
C VAL A 65 -4.46 -14.52 -1.52
N THR A 66 -3.78 -14.59 -2.65
CA THR A 66 -2.83 -15.67 -2.99
C THR A 66 -1.55 -15.67 -2.13
N LEU A 67 -1.27 -14.63 -1.36
CA LEU A 67 -0.20 -14.64 -0.37
C LEU A 67 -0.41 -15.72 0.69
N ALA A 68 -1.66 -16.10 0.96
CA ALA A 68 -2.00 -17.17 1.90
C ALA A 68 -1.43 -18.53 1.50
N GLU A 69 -1.26 -18.78 0.20
CA GLU A 69 -0.78 -20.06 -0.33
C GLU A 69 0.64 -20.41 0.12
N ARG A 70 1.47 -19.39 0.31
CA ARG A 70 2.90 -19.59 0.62
C ARG A 70 3.38 -18.89 1.89
N PHE A 71 2.79 -17.76 2.24
CA PHE A 71 3.25 -16.93 3.35
C PHE A 71 2.33 -17.00 4.58
N GLY A 72 1.28 -17.80 4.52
CA GLY A 72 0.41 -18.08 5.67
C GLY A 72 -0.46 -16.91 6.13
N HIS A 73 -0.71 -15.91 5.26
CA HIS A 73 -1.64 -14.85 5.58
C HIS A 73 -3.05 -15.39 5.78
N LEU A 74 -3.73 -14.92 6.82
CA LEU A 74 -5.15 -15.19 7.02
C LEU A 74 -5.96 -14.26 6.12
N VAL A 75 -6.71 -14.84 5.19
CA VAL A 75 -7.63 -14.08 4.35
C VAL A 75 -8.94 -13.85 5.11
N ILE A 76 -9.34 -12.59 5.23
CA ILE A 76 -10.59 -12.16 5.83
C ILE A 76 -11.48 -11.62 4.71
N GLU A 77 -12.58 -12.31 4.43
CA GLU A 77 -13.59 -11.88 3.46
C GLU A 77 -14.50 -10.83 4.14
N ALA A 78 -14.27 -9.56 3.85
CA ALA A 78 -14.96 -8.48 4.54
C ALA A 78 -16.47 -8.48 4.33
N GLU A 79 -16.95 -8.98 3.19
CA GLU A 79 -18.38 -9.08 2.90
C GLU A 79 -19.13 -10.02 3.85
N ASP A 80 -18.46 -11.02 4.41
CA ASP A 80 -19.03 -12.01 5.33
C ASP A 80 -19.11 -11.51 6.79
N HIS A 81 -18.60 -10.30 7.07
CA HIS A 81 -18.48 -9.79 8.42
C HIS A 81 -19.11 -8.41 8.61
N THR A 82 -19.60 -8.16 9.80
CA THR A 82 -20.03 -6.82 10.22
C THR A 82 -18.83 -5.92 10.49
N GLU A 83 -19.05 -4.60 10.51
CA GLU A 83 -18.00 -3.63 10.91
C GLU A 83 -17.45 -3.96 12.31
N ARG A 84 -18.32 -4.28 13.26
CA ARG A 84 -17.90 -4.66 14.61
C ARG A 84 -17.03 -5.92 14.63
N ALA A 85 -17.39 -6.94 13.86
CA ALA A 85 -16.59 -8.17 13.75
C ALA A 85 -15.21 -7.88 13.14
N LEU A 86 -15.13 -6.98 12.17
CA LEU A 86 -13.86 -6.59 11.56
C LEU A 86 -12.99 -5.76 12.50
N GLN A 87 -13.59 -4.89 13.32
CA GLN A 87 -12.84 -4.19 14.37
C GLN A 87 -12.19 -5.19 15.33
N VAL A 88 -12.97 -6.17 15.81
CA VAL A 88 -12.46 -7.25 16.68
C VAL A 88 -11.39 -8.09 15.95
N ALA A 89 -11.57 -8.36 14.67
CA ALA A 89 -10.57 -9.06 13.87
C ALA A 89 -9.23 -8.32 13.82
N GLY A 90 -9.25 -6.99 13.66
CA GLY A 90 -8.07 -6.14 13.73
C GLY A 90 -7.36 -6.20 15.08
N GLU A 91 -8.13 -6.10 16.17
CA GLU A 91 -7.62 -6.25 17.53
C GLU A 91 -6.94 -7.62 17.72
N ARG A 92 -7.61 -8.70 17.33
CA ARG A 92 -7.09 -10.07 17.43
C ARG A 92 -5.86 -10.31 16.56
N ALA A 93 -5.82 -9.73 15.37
CA ALA A 93 -4.63 -9.82 14.50
C ALA A 93 -3.39 -9.24 15.20
N ARG A 94 -3.54 -8.14 15.94
CA ARG A 94 -2.47 -7.55 16.74
C ARG A 94 -2.09 -8.42 17.94
N ILE A 95 -3.07 -8.90 18.68
CA ILE A 95 -2.85 -9.72 19.88
C ILE A 95 -2.11 -11.01 19.53
N HIS A 96 -2.52 -11.69 18.48
CA HIS A 96 -1.97 -12.98 18.06
C HIS A 96 -0.84 -12.86 17.04
N ARG A 97 -0.50 -11.65 16.62
CA ARG A 97 0.56 -11.35 15.63
C ARG A 97 0.38 -12.12 14.31
N VAL A 98 -0.85 -12.17 13.83
CA VAL A 98 -1.22 -12.85 12.59
C VAL A 98 -1.17 -11.88 11.42
N SER A 99 -0.45 -12.23 10.36
CA SER A 99 -0.51 -11.50 9.10
C SER A 99 -1.81 -11.79 8.37
N THR A 100 -2.43 -10.76 7.78
CA THR A 100 -3.78 -10.85 7.21
C THR A 100 -3.87 -10.19 5.84
N VAL A 101 -4.83 -10.65 5.04
CA VAL A 101 -5.33 -9.97 3.84
C VAL A 101 -6.80 -9.65 4.09
N LEU A 102 -7.16 -8.37 4.15
CA LEU A 102 -8.56 -7.95 4.21
C LEU A 102 -9.08 -7.81 2.78
N ASN A 103 -9.81 -8.81 2.31
CA ASN A 103 -10.41 -8.80 0.98
C ASN A 103 -11.74 -8.03 0.98
N LEU A 104 -11.79 -6.93 0.22
CA LEU A 104 -12.95 -6.04 0.11
C LEU A 104 -13.65 -6.15 -1.27
N GLU A 105 -13.20 -7.05 -2.15
CA GLU A 105 -13.60 -7.13 -3.55
C GLU A 105 -15.12 -7.17 -3.76
N GLY A 106 -15.85 -7.92 -2.91
CA GLY A 106 -17.30 -8.09 -3.04
C GLY A 106 -18.16 -6.88 -2.63
N LEU A 107 -17.56 -5.80 -2.14
CA LEU A 107 -18.26 -4.67 -1.54
C LEU A 107 -18.29 -3.45 -2.46
N ASP A 108 -19.36 -2.64 -2.37
CA ASP A 108 -19.41 -1.31 -2.96
C ASP A 108 -18.46 -0.33 -2.26
N ALA A 109 -18.25 0.83 -2.87
CA ALA A 109 -17.29 1.84 -2.39
C ALA A 109 -17.55 2.26 -0.93
N GLU A 110 -18.80 2.51 -0.55
CA GLU A 110 -19.15 2.93 0.81
C GLU A 110 -18.89 1.82 1.83
N ASN A 111 -19.28 0.59 1.52
CA ASN A 111 -19.04 -0.56 2.39
C ASN A 111 -17.56 -0.92 2.48
N GLN A 112 -16.77 -0.76 1.40
CA GLN A 112 -15.33 -0.89 1.47
C GLN A 112 -14.73 0.13 2.45
N MET A 113 -15.12 1.39 2.39
CA MET A 113 -14.66 2.43 3.32
C MET A 113 -15.00 2.09 4.78
N ARG A 114 -16.26 1.73 5.06
CA ARG A 114 -16.72 1.43 6.42
C ARG A 114 -15.99 0.24 7.03
N ARG A 115 -15.85 -0.83 6.26
CA ARG A 115 -15.21 -2.07 6.74
C ARG A 115 -13.69 -1.93 6.87
N ALA A 116 -13.04 -1.26 5.93
CA ALA A 116 -11.63 -0.96 6.06
C ALA A 116 -11.35 -0.07 7.28
N ALA A 117 -12.17 0.96 7.50
CA ALA A 117 -12.05 1.82 8.68
C ALA A 117 -12.22 1.05 9.99
N ALA A 118 -13.21 0.16 10.08
CA ALA A 118 -13.43 -0.66 11.27
C ALA A 118 -12.23 -1.57 11.57
N PHE A 119 -11.71 -2.24 10.57
CA PHE A 119 -10.53 -3.10 10.71
C PHE A 119 -9.27 -2.30 11.11
N LEU A 120 -9.01 -1.19 10.44
CA LEU A 120 -7.88 -0.29 10.75
C LEU A 120 -7.99 0.28 12.16
N ASN A 121 -9.20 0.65 12.61
CA ASN A 121 -9.43 1.10 13.96
C ASN A 121 -9.13 -0.01 14.99
N GLY A 122 -9.47 -1.25 14.72
CA GLY A 122 -9.10 -2.38 15.54
C GLY A 122 -7.58 -2.56 15.68
N LEU A 123 -6.85 -2.40 14.58
CA LEU A 123 -5.37 -2.41 14.60
C LEU A 123 -4.81 -1.25 15.44
N PHE A 124 -5.41 -0.08 15.35
CA PHE A 124 -4.90 1.14 15.97
C PHE A 124 -5.27 1.26 17.46
N GLU A 125 -6.47 0.89 17.84
CA GLU A 125 -7.03 1.09 19.20
C GLU A 125 -6.56 0.07 20.25
N ILE A 126 -5.85 -0.96 19.84
CA ILE A 126 -5.36 -2.03 20.73
C ILE A 126 -4.48 -1.47 21.85
N GLY A 127 -4.50 -2.10 23.01
CA GLY A 127 -3.70 -1.74 24.17
C GLY A 127 -2.18 -1.82 23.91
N ARG A 128 -1.43 -1.03 24.67
CA ARG A 128 0.01 -0.81 24.49
C ARG A 128 0.85 -2.11 24.51
N ASP A 129 0.40 -3.10 25.26
CA ASP A 129 1.10 -4.40 25.36
C ASP A 129 1.18 -5.16 24.04
N HIS A 130 0.37 -4.75 23.05
CA HIS A 130 0.31 -5.37 21.73
C HIS A 130 0.83 -4.46 20.60
N TRP A 131 1.59 -3.42 20.90
CA TRP A 131 2.17 -2.50 19.91
C TRP A 131 3.41 -3.05 19.24
N TYR A 132 3.36 -4.29 18.79
CA TYR A 132 4.42 -4.89 18.00
C TYR A 132 4.51 -4.27 16.61
N PRO A 133 5.72 -4.23 16.00
CA PRO A 133 5.88 -3.73 14.63
C PRO A 133 5.01 -4.47 13.63
N MET A 134 4.33 -3.72 12.78
CA MET A 134 3.46 -4.26 11.74
C MET A 134 3.45 -3.34 10.52
N LEU A 135 3.62 -3.91 9.32
CA LEU A 135 3.36 -3.21 8.07
C LEU A 135 1.86 -3.23 7.78
N VAL A 136 1.31 -2.07 7.49
CA VAL A 136 -0.09 -1.92 7.06
C VAL A 136 -0.08 -1.37 5.64
N VAL A 137 -0.31 -2.26 4.68
CA VAL A 137 -0.34 -1.92 3.25
C VAL A 137 -1.78 -1.61 2.85
N VAL A 138 -1.99 -0.46 2.25
CA VAL A 138 -3.29 -0.04 1.71
C VAL A 138 -3.15 0.16 0.21
N ASP A 139 -3.67 -0.76 -0.56
CA ASP A 139 -3.73 -0.63 -2.02
C ASP A 139 -4.90 0.29 -2.42
N GLU A 140 -4.73 1.01 -3.52
CA GLU A 140 -5.71 2.00 -3.98
C GLU A 140 -6.15 2.97 -2.87
N ALA A 141 -5.16 3.54 -2.14
CA ALA A 141 -5.37 4.34 -0.95
C ALA A 141 -6.28 5.56 -1.16
N GLN A 142 -6.38 6.09 -2.38
CA GLN A 142 -7.31 7.18 -2.72
C GLN A 142 -8.79 6.78 -2.56
N LEU A 143 -9.11 5.48 -2.58
CA LEU A 143 -10.46 4.99 -2.31
C LEU A 143 -10.84 5.17 -0.83
N PHE A 144 -9.86 5.13 0.08
CA PHE A 144 -10.06 5.20 1.52
C PHE A 144 -9.73 6.57 2.12
N ALA A 145 -8.91 7.35 1.44
CA ALA A 145 -8.53 8.72 1.83
C ALA A 145 -8.63 9.66 0.62
N PRO A 146 -9.84 9.93 0.11
CA PRO A 146 -10.03 10.79 -1.07
C PRO A 146 -9.71 12.24 -0.74
N ALA A 147 -9.11 12.96 -1.71
CA ALA A 147 -8.78 14.38 -1.59
C ALA A 147 -10.03 15.28 -1.55
N VAL A 148 -11.11 14.84 -2.18
CA VAL A 148 -12.39 15.56 -2.25
C VAL A 148 -13.55 14.62 -1.96
N ALA A 149 -14.69 15.20 -1.55
CA ALA A 149 -15.92 14.42 -1.38
C ALA A 149 -16.35 13.79 -2.71
N GLY A 150 -16.88 12.58 -2.64
CA GLY A 150 -17.44 11.83 -3.74
C GLY A 150 -18.91 11.48 -3.52
N GLU A 151 -19.36 10.40 -4.13
CA GLU A 151 -20.77 9.95 -4.07
C GLU A 151 -21.12 9.17 -2.79
N VAL A 152 -20.11 8.78 -1.98
CA VAL A 152 -20.33 8.08 -0.72
C VAL A 152 -20.83 9.03 0.37
N SER A 153 -21.49 8.48 1.41
CA SER A 153 -21.96 9.29 2.53
C SER A 153 -20.79 10.00 3.25
N ASP A 154 -21.08 11.17 3.79
CA ASP A 154 -20.10 11.94 4.59
C ASP A 154 -19.60 11.16 5.81
N GLU A 155 -20.48 10.36 6.40
CA GLU A 155 -20.14 9.54 7.57
C GLU A 155 -19.09 8.47 7.20
N ALA A 156 -19.31 7.72 6.13
CA ALA A 156 -18.37 6.71 5.64
C ALA A 156 -17.04 7.34 5.24
N ARG A 157 -17.08 8.46 4.53
CA ARG A 157 -15.89 9.20 4.12
C ARG A 157 -15.07 9.68 5.32
N LYS A 158 -15.72 10.29 6.32
CA LYS A 158 -15.05 10.77 7.54
C LYS A 158 -14.45 9.63 8.36
N ALA A 159 -15.17 8.52 8.51
CA ALA A 159 -14.67 7.34 9.21
C ALA A 159 -13.43 6.76 8.52
N SER A 160 -13.46 6.61 7.20
CA SER A 160 -12.35 6.09 6.41
C SER A 160 -11.14 7.03 6.42
N LEU A 161 -11.35 8.32 6.18
CA LEU A 161 -10.29 9.33 6.24
C LEU A 161 -9.66 9.41 7.63
N GLY A 162 -10.46 9.33 8.69
CA GLY A 162 -9.98 9.31 10.08
C GLY A 162 -9.09 8.10 10.37
N ALA A 163 -9.49 6.91 9.92
CA ALA A 163 -8.69 5.69 10.08
C ALA A 163 -7.36 5.76 9.33
N MET A 164 -7.37 6.27 8.10
CA MET A 164 -6.16 6.46 7.30
C MET A 164 -5.23 7.53 7.88
N THR A 165 -5.79 8.61 8.40
CA THR A 165 -5.04 9.66 9.09
C THR A 165 -4.38 9.12 10.36
N ASN A 166 -5.10 8.34 11.16
CA ASN A 166 -4.53 7.69 12.34
C ASN A 166 -3.37 6.77 11.97
N LEU A 167 -3.53 5.96 10.92
CA LEU A 167 -2.46 5.09 10.44
C LEU A 167 -1.20 5.87 10.07
N MET A 168 -1.34 6.87 9.22
CA MET A 168 -0.19 7.57 8.64
C MET A 168 0.42 8.61 9.58
N CYS A 169 -0.39 9.36 10.33
CA CYS A 169 0.10 10.44 11.19
C CYS A 169 0.46 9.96 12.61
N ARG A 170 -0.21 8.92 13.12
CA ARG A 170 -0.11 8.49 14.52
C ARG A 170 0.30 7.02 14.70
N GLY A 171 0.27 6.22 13.66
CA GLY A 171 0.48 4.77 13.71
C GLY A 171 1.86 4.36 14.20
N ARG A 172 2.91 5.13 13.86
CA ARG A 172 4.29 4.84 14.24
C ARG A 172 4.46 4.54 15.73
N LYS A 173 3.88 5.35 16.60
CA LYS A 173 3.98 5.18 18.06
C LYS A 173 3.30 3.92 18.55
N ARG A 174 2.41 3.36 17.76
CA ARG A 174 1.67 2.11 18.04
C ARG A 174 2.24 0.89 17.29
N GLY A 175 3.42 1.03 16.70
CA GLY A 175 4.07 -0.02 15.94
C GLY A 175 3.56 -0.18 14.51
N LEU A 176 2.62 0.65 14.05
CA LEU A 176 2.05 0.57 12.72
C LEU A 176 2.86 1.40 11.72
N ALA A 177 3.30 0.78 10.64
CA ALA A 177 3.97 1.46 9.53
C ALA A 177 3.10 1.38 8.27
N GLY A 178 2.54 2.52 7.87
CA GLY A 178 1.72 2.62 6.68
C GLY A 178 2.54 2.55 5.39
N VAL A 179 2.12 1.67 4.49
CA VAL A 179 2.55 1.60 3.10
C VAL A 179 1.33 1.86 2.24
N ILE A 180 1.23 3.03 1.65
CA ILE A 180 0.08 3.41 0.84
C ILE A 180 0.45 3.40 -0.64
N ALA A 181 -0.43 2.84 -1.45
CA ALA A 181 -0.24 2.76 -2.89
C ALA A 181 -1.42 3.37 -3.63
N THR A 182 -1.14 4.13 -4.66
CA THR A 182 -2.16 4.80 -5.48
C THR A 182 -1.75 4.90 -6.94
N GLN A 183 -2.71 4.77 -7.84
CA GLN A 183 -2.52 5.12 -9.25
C GLN A 183 -2.88 6.58 -9.57
N ARG A 184 -3.51 7.28 -8.64
CA ARG A 184 -4.00 8.66 -8.82
C ARG A 184 -3.62 9.52 -7.61
N LEU A 185 -2.36 9.95 -7.57
CA LEU A 185 -1.81 10.74 -6.45
C LEU A 185 -2.61 12.03 -6.19
N ALA A 186 -3.09 12.69 -7.24
CA ALA A 186 -3.90 13.89 -7.11
C ALA A 186 -5.27 13.65 -6.44
N LYS A 187 -5.76 12.41 -6.45
CA LYS A 187 -7.00 12.00 -5.76
C LYS A 187 -6.81 11.57 -4.31
N LEU A 188 -5.58 11.42 -3.86
CA LEU A 188 -5.24 11.05 -2.48
C LEU A 188 -5.19 12.28 -1.58
N ALA A 189 -5.75 12.19 -0.39
CA ALA A 189 -5.73 13.25 0.61
C ALA A 189 -4.29 13.72 0.92
N LYS A 190 -4.07 15.02 0.89
CA LYS A 190 -2.73 15.63 1.00
C LYS A 190 -2.04 15.32 2.32
N ASN A 191 -2.77 15.38 3.43
CA ASN A 191 -2.23 15.11 4.76
C ASN A 191 -1.80 13.65 4.92
N VAL A 192 -2.49 12.71 4.28
CA VAL A 192 -2.15 11.28 4.30
C VAL A 192 -0.88 11.03 3.46
N ALA A 193 -0.81 11.59 2.26
CA ALA A 193 0.35 11.44 1.37
C ALA A 193 1.63 12.08 1.95
N ALA A 194 1.49 13.23 2.62
CA ALA A 194 2.62 14.00 3.16
C ALA A 194 3.35 13.31 4.32
N GLU A 195 2.75 12.32 4.95
CA GLU A 195 3.37 11.58 6.07
C GLU A 195 4.40 10.53 5.64
N ALA A 196 4.43 10.16 4.38
CA ALA A 196 5.45 9.25 3.86
C ALA A 196 6.76 9.98 3.63
N SER A 197 7.86 9.35 4.04
CA SER A 197 9.22 9.84 3.79
C SER A 197 9.95 9.05 2.71
N ASN A 198 9.43 7.87 2.36
CA ASN A 198 9.96 7.03 1.30
C ASN A 198 8.98 6.97 0.14
N PHE A 199 9.51 6.98 -1.07
CA PHE A 199 8.75 7.04 -2.30
C PHE A 199 9.27 6.03 -3.31
N LEU A 200 8.34 5.29 -3.93
CA LEU A 200 8.57 4.49 -5.11
C LEU A 200 7.60 4.98 -6.19
N MET A 201 8.14 5.78 -7.12
CA MET A 201 7.37 6.44 -8.17
C MET A 201 7.52 5.68 -9.49
N GLY A 202 6.42 5.11 -9.95
CA GLY A 202 6.32 4.41 -11.21
C GLY A 202 5.78 5.30 -12.34
N ARG A 203 5.52 4.66 -13.47
CA ARG A 203 5.01 5.34 -14.67
C ARG A 203 3.74 6.14 -14.37
N THR A 204 3.74 7.40 -14.83
CA THR A 204 2.66 8.36 -14.58
C THR A 204 2.44 9.20 -15.82
N PHE A 205 1.18 9.30 -16.29
CA PHE A 205 0.88 10.02 -17.53
C PHE A 205 0.18 11.37 -17.32
N LEU A 206 -0.62 11.50 -16.27
CA LEU A 206 -1.43 12.69 -16.05
C LEU A 206 -0.60 13.82 -15.44
N ASP A 207 -0.67 14.99 -16.06
CA ASP A 207 0.07 16.19 -15.60
C ASP A 207 -0.27 16.55 -14.15
N ILE A 208 -1.52 16.39 -13.74
CA ILE A 208 -1.94 16.67 -12.36
C ILE A 208 -1.28 15.73 -11.35
N ASP A 209 -1.14 14.46 -11.69
CA ASP A 209 -0.47 13.47 -10.81
C ASP A 209 1.05 13.72 -10.77
N MET A 210 1.66 14.08 -11.91
CA MET A 210 3.08 14.45 -11.96
C MET A 210 3.37 15.75 -11.21
N ALA A 211 2.53 16.75 -11.35
CA ALA A 211 2.66 17.99 -10.58
C ALA A 211 2.56 17.74 -9.08
N ARG A 212 1.65 16.87 -8.67
CA ARG A 212 1.50 16.47 -7.28
C ARG A 212 2.71 15.69 -6.75
N ALA A 213 3.27 14.80 -7.58
CA ALA A 213 4.51 14.09 -7.24
C ALA A 213 5.68 15.05 -7.12
N ALA A 214 5.83 16.00 -8.02
CA ALA A 214 6.87 17.03 -7.96
C ALA A 214 6.79 17.84 -6.66
N ASP A 215 5.60 18.30 -6.28
CA ASP A 215 5.36 19.03 -5.03
C ASP A 215 5.75 18.18 -3.81
N LEU A 216 5.33 16.92 -3.80
CA LEU A 216 5.58 16.00 -2.67
C LEU A 216 7.06 15.66 -2.50
N LEU A 217 7.78 15.48 -3.62
CA LEU A 217 9.20 15.11 -3.65
C LEU A 217 10.15 16.30 -3.59
N GLY A 218 9.63 17.53 -3.66
CA GLY A 218 10.47 18.73 -3.75
C GLY A 218 11.26 18.81 -5.07
N MET A 219 10.71 18.26 -6.15
CA MET A 219 11.30 18.26 -7.49
C MET A 219 10.71 19.38 -8.34
N GLU A 220 11.48 19.83 -9.34
CA GLU A 220 10.92 20.64 -10.40
C GLU A 220 9.97 19.80 -11.27
N ARG A 221 8.92 20.43 -11.81
CA ARG A 221 7.94 19.75 -12.69
C ARG A 221 8.59 19.03 -13.85
N ARG A 222 9.61 19.65 -14.45
CA ARG A 222 10.38 19.07 -15.56
C ARG A 222 11.05 17.73 -15.17
N GLN A 223 11.53 17.62 -13.96
CA GLN A 223 12.14 16.37 -13.46
C GLN A 223 11.09 15.26 -13.30
N ALA A 224 9.87 15.61 -12.86
CA ALA A 224 8.78 14.66 -12.73
C ALA A 224 8.23 14.16 -14.08
N GLU A 225 8.45 14.88 -15.18
CA GLU A 225 8.08 14.43 -16.54
C GLU A 225 8.78 13.12 -16.94
N ALA A 226 9.95 12.84 -16.39
CA ALA A 226 10.66 11.59 -16.61
C ALA A 226 9.86 10.35 -16.14
N PHE A 227 8.87 10.52 -15.27
CA PHE A 227 8.00 9.41 -14.83
C PHE A 227 7.12 8.86 -15.98
N ARG A 228 6.90 9.63 -17.04
CA ARG A 228 6.17 9.15 -18.23
C ARG A 228 6.89 8.04 -18.95
N ASP A 229 8.22 8.09 -18.97
CA ASP A 229 9.07 7.22 -19.75
C ASP A 229 9.45 5.94 -19.02
N LEU A 230 9.03 5.79 -17.78
CA LEU A 230 9.28 4.57 -17.01
C LEU A 230 8.53 3.38 -17.62
N GLU A 231 9.23 2.28 -17.78
CA GLU A 231 8.64 1.01 -18.19
C GLU A 231 7.91 0.33 -17.05
N ARG A 232 7.07 -0.64 -17.37
CA ARG A 232 6.46 -1.50 -16.38
C ARG A 232 7.51 -2.17 -15.49
N GLY A 233 7.35 -2.04 -14.17
CA GLY A 233 8.28 -2.58 -13.19
C GLY A 233 9.48 -1.70 -12.89
N GLN A 234 9.62 -0.57 -13.59
CA GLN A 234 10.61 0.46 -13.26
C GLN A 234 10.02 1.50 -12.32
N PHE A 235 10.77 1.83 -11.27
CA PHE A 235 10.39 2.83 -10.28
C PHE A 235 11.58 3.71 -9.94
N MET A 236 11.30 4.96 -9.63
CA MET A 236 12.27 5.85 -9.01
C MET A 236 12.10 5.77 -7.49
N ALA A 237 13.16 5.43 -6.79
CA ALA A 237 13.21 5.30 -5.35
C ALA A 237 13.85 6.53 -4.70
N LEU A 238 13.25 7.03 -3.63
CA LEU A 238 13.78 8.13 -2.82
C LEU A 238 13.31 7.99 -1.37
N GLY A 239 14.19 8.24 -0.44
CA GLY A 239 13.86 8.28 0.98
C GLY A 239 14.85 7.53 1.86
N PRO A 240 14.78 7.72 3.20
CA PRO A 240 15.78 7.19 4.13
C PRO A 240 15.89 5.67 4.15
N ALA A 241 14.78 4.94 3.88
CA ALA A 241 14.79 3.48 3.80
C ALA A 241 15.29 2.94 2.44
N LEU A 242 15.39 3.78 1.42
CA LEU A 242 15.72 3.38 0.04
C LEU A 242 17.02 4.03 -0.43
N SER A 243 16.97 5.30 -0.79
CA SER A 243 18.11 6.06 -1.29
C SER A 243 17.96 7.54 -0.95
N ARG A 244 19.06 8.17 -0.55
CA ARG A 244 19.10 9.62 -0.29
C ARG A 244 19.00 10.46 -1.56
N ARG A 245 19.29 9.86 -2.71
CA ARG A 245 19.18 10.49 -4.03
C ARG A 245 18.25 9.67 -4.89
N PRO A 246 17.55 10.29 -5.85
CA PRO A 246 16.72 9.54 -6.79
C PRO A 246 17.49 8.38 -7.41
N LEU A 247 16.97 7.16 -7.26
CA LEU A 247 17.57 5.93 -7.74
C LEU A 247 16.55 5.16 -8.57
N GLY A 248 16.87 4.91 -9.84
CA GLY A 248 16.08 4.05 -10.71
C GLY A 248 16.31 2.59 -10.37
N LEU A 249 15.24 1.84 -10.22
CA LEU A 249 15.30 0.41 -10.00
C LEU A 249 14.22 -0.35 -10.76
N ARG A 250 14.47 -1.62 -11.01
CA ARG A 250 13.50 -2.57 -11.56
C ARG A 250 13.16 -3.59 -10.48
N ILE A 251 11.87 -3.77 -10.24
CA ILE A 251 11.38 -4.71 -9.22
C ILE A 251 11.70 -6.15 -9.62
N GLY A 252 12.16 -6.93 -8.65
CA GLY A 252 12.48 -8.35 -8.80
C GLY A 252 11.23 -9.24 -8.93
N PRO A 253 11.43 -10.54 -9.18
CA PRO A 253 10.34 -11.50 -9.32
C PRO A 253 9.60 -11.73 -8.00
N THR A 254 8.38 -12.25 -8.10
CA THR A 254 7.56 -12.69 -6.98
C THR A 254 7.38 -14.22 -7.00
N GLU A 255 7.16 -14.80 -5.83
CA GLU A 255 6.93 -16.24 -5.67
C GLU A 255 5.47 -16.63 -5.87
N THR A 256 4.55 -15.73 -5.49
CA THR A 256 3.10 -15.89 -5.69
C THR A 256 2.64 -15.07 -6.89
N LYS A 257 1.49 -15.43 -7.43
CA LYS A 257 0.89 -14.74 -8.58
C LYS A 257 -0.39 -14.02 -8.14
N PRO A 258 -0.73 -12.88 -8.78
CA PRO A 258 -2.01 -12.24 -8.51
C PRO A 258 -3.16 -13.18 -8.86
N ARG A 259 -4.26 -13.06 -8.10
CA ARG A 259 -5.47 -13.83 -8.35
C ARG A 259 -6.11 -13.45 -9.70
N ASN A 260 -6.12 -12.15 -9.98
CA ASN A 260 -6.72 -11.62 -11.20
C ASN A 260 -5.69 -11.53 -12.32
N ALA A 261 -5.88 -12.35 -13.35
CA ALA A 261 -5.08 -12.31 -14.56
C ALA A 261 -5.51 -11.15 -15.46
N THR A 262 -4.57 -10.62 -16.25
CA THR A 262 -4.91 -9.69 -17.33
C THR A 262 -5.94 -10.35 -18.26
N PRO A 263 -7.04 -9.67 -18.61
CA PRO A 263 -8.03 -10.21 -19.53
C PRO A 263 -7.40 -10.67 -20.83
N ARG A 264 -7.78 -11.84 -21.29
CA ARG A 264 -7.38 -12.38 -22.59
C ARG A 264 -8.57 -12.38 -23.54
N LEU A 265 -8.29 -12.19 -24.82
CA LEU A 265 -9.32 -12.31 -25.84
C LEU A 265 -9.89 -13.73 -25.80
N THR A 266 -11.21 -13.82 -25.68
CA THR A 266 -11.96 -15.06 -25.78
C THR A 266 -12.90 -14.93 -27.00
N PRO A 267 -12.89 -15.88 -27.95
CA PRO A 267 -13.83 -15.82 -29.08
C PRO A 267 -15.27 -15.78 -28.56
N LEU A 268 -16.08 -15.01 -29.25
CA LEU A 268 -17.52 -15.01 -28.99
C LEU A 268 -18.12 -16.35 -29.38
N PRO A 269 -19.12 -16.87 -28.65
CA PRO A 269 -19.87 -18.08 -29.10
C PRO A 269 -20.56 -17.81 -30.43
N GLU A 270 -20.61 -18.85 -31.30
CA GLU A 270 -21.30 -18.80 -32.58
C GLU A 270 -22.83 -18.68 -32.40
#